data_368b2eefebd8966bae877b3979dd8101
#
_entry.id   368b2eefebd8966bae877b3979dd8101
#
_cell.length_a   1.000
_cell.length_b   1.000
_cell.length_c   1.000
_cell.angle_alpha   90.00
_cell.angle_beta   90.00
_cell.angle_gamma   90.00
#
_symmetry.space_group_name_H-M   'P 1'
#
loop_
_entity.id
_entity.type
_entity.pdbx_description
1 polymer ?
#
loop_
_entity_poly.entity_id
_entity_poly.type
_entity_poly.pdbx_seq_one_letter_code
_entity_poly.pdbx_strand_id
1 'polypeptide(L)'
;MNLKIYVFLFCLIIIQQISAQITLQADGEGNTYELINSVLANPNRNVVEVPDCNHADFGRHITEVFDNELNKNVFQFHIHVSPDNDRCKVGVDDRQRNEIKTYGDSPENLIARNGETVQYKWKFKLSSDFKPTASFTHIHQIKSVGGSYASIPMITLTLRKSSPDRLELRYTPTNDQNTLKTLNLDELRGNWVTVKEVVKFGDAGSYSIEIRKTLTDEIIFNYSNPSVDMWQDGADFARPKWGIYRSLNNAQDLQDEIVKYADFSIEEINILSIDDLKKEAENIVLFPNPSSKQIAFKNINSQNYDAIEMFDFSGRKISIEKKFQQEKLDVSGFSKGLYFIVFIKDTIRVKVLKCYIK
;
A
#
# COMPACT_ATOMS: atom_id res chain seq x y z
N MET A 1 -15.91 -53.44 -37.77
CA MET A 1 -16.65 -52.50 -36.86
C MET A 1 -15.61 -51.68 -36.12
N ASN A 2 -15.33 -50.49 -36.63
CA ASN A 2 -14.23 -49.64 -36.13
C ASN A 2 -14.77 -48.69 -35.05
N LEU A 3 -14.33 -48.88 -33.82
CA LEU A 3 -14.69 -48.04 -32.65
C LEU A 3 -13.72 -46.82 -32.64
N LYS A 4 -14.23 -45.66 -33.01
CA LYS A 4 -13.49 -44.39 -32.88
C LYS A 4 -13.56 -43.91 -31.43
N ILE A 5 -12.42 -43.95 -30.73
CA ILE A 5 -12.25 -43.39 -29.39
C ILE A 5 -12.05 -41.88 -29.57
N TYR A 6 -13.00 -41.07 -29.11
CA TYR A 6 -12.88 -39.63 -28.99
C TYR A 6 -12.22 -39.32 -27.61
N VAL A 7 -10.95 -38.90 -27.67
CA VAL A 7 -10.24 -38.33 -26.51
C VAL A 7 -10.72 -36.88 -26.33
N PHE A 8 -11.51 -36.63 -25.33
CA PHE A 8 -11.90 -35.28 -24.93
C PHE A 8 -10.75 -34.70 -24.09
N LEU A 9 -9.96 -33.80 -24.71
CA LEU A 9 -8.93 -33.04 -24.02
C LEU A 9 -9.60 -31.93 -23.23
N PHE A 10 -9.82 -32.11 -21.93
CA PHE A 10 -10.30 -31.10 -21.03
C PHE A 10 -9.12 -30.20 -20.67
N CYS A 11 -8.95 -29.06 -21.40
CA CYS A 11 -8.04 -28.01 -20.99
C CYS A 11 -8.61 -27.33 -19.75
N LEU A 12 -8.13 -27.70 -18.56
CA LEU A 12 -8.31 -26.91 -17.34
C LEU A 12 -7.53 -25.61 -17.53
N ILE A 13 -8.22 -24.55 -17.90
CA ILE A 13 -7.67 -23.19 -17.85
C ILE A 13 -7.64 -22.82 -16.35
N ILE A 14 -6.48 -22.97 -15.72
CA ILE A 14 -6.20 -22.40 -14.42
C ILE A 14 -6.10 -20.90 -14.66
N ILE A 15 -7.17 -20.18 -14.37
CA ILE A 15 -7.15 -18.71 -14.29
C ILE A 15 -6.36 -18.39 -13.01
N GLN A 16 -5.06 -18.19 -13.17
CA GLN A 16 -4.29 -17.50 -12.14
C GLN A 16 -4.82 -16.05 -12.11
N GLN A 17 -5.45 -15.69 -11.04
CA GLN A 17 -5.74 -14.28 -10.76
C GLN A 17 -4.39 -13.59 -10.51
N ILE A 18 -3.84 -13.03 -11.56
CA ILE A 18 -2.69 -12.11 -11.45
C ILE A 18 -3.26 -10.85 -10.82
N SER A 19 -2.98 -10.61 -9.55
CA SER A 19 -3.19 -9.30 -8.93
C SER A 19 -2.36 -8.29 -9.72
N ALA A 20 -3.03 -7.45 -10.49
CA ALA A 20 -2.37 -6.44 -11.31
C ALA A 20 -2.09 -5.21 -10.44
N GLN A 21 -0.84 -5.03 -10.04
CA GLN A 21 -0.39 -3.77 -9.46
C GLN A 21 -0.55 -2.64 -10.48
N ILE A 22 -1.35 -1.62 -10.14
CA ILE A 22 -1.45 -0.40 -10.93
C ILE A 22 -0.48 0.63 -10.36
N THR A 23 0.30 1.26 -11.24
CA THR A 23 1.27 2.30 -10.87
C THR A 23 1.01 3.58 -11.62
N LEU A 24 1.09 4.73 -10.92
CA LEU A 24 1.11 6.06 -11.50
C LEU A 24 2.49 6.67 -11.25
N GLN A 25 3.20 6.95 -12.34
CA GLN A 25 4.53 7.56 -12.34
C GLN A 25 4.51 8.81 -13.22
N ALA A 26 5.21 9.85 -12.78
CA ALA A 26 5.44 11.04 -13.58
C ALA A 26 6.32 10.71 -14.79
N ASP A 27 5.93 11.19 -15.97
CA ASP A 27 6.63 10.91 -17.24
C ASP A 27 7.31 12.15 -17.85
N GLY A 28 7.11 13.33 -17.26
CA GLY A 28 7.73 14.58 -17.63
C GLY A 28 6.73 15.71 -17.78
N GLU A 29 7.21 16.91 -18.05
CA GLU A 29 6.37 18.10 -18.16
C GLU A 29 5.34 17.96 -19.30
N GLY A 30 4.12 18.45 -19.07
CA GLY A 30 3.09 18.56 -20.10
C GLY A 30 1.71 18.11 -19.67
N ASN A 31 1.31 16.90 -20.03
CA ASN A 31 -0.07 16.40 -19.87
C ASN A 31 -0.32 15.71 -18.53
N THR A 32 0.09 16.33 -17.41
CA THR A 32 0.03 15.73 -16.06
C THR A 32 -1.39 15.27 -15.67
N TYR A 33 -2.42 16.07 -15.91
CA TYR A 33 -3.80 15.68 -15.57
C TYR A 33 -4.31 14.54 -16.44
N GLU A 34 -3.94 14.57 -17.70
CA GLU A 34 -4.27 13.53 -18.69
C GLU A 34 -3.60 12.22 -18.31
N LEU A 35 -2.32 12.24 -17.90
CA LEU A 35 -1.59 11.10 -17.38
C LEU A 35 -2.28 10.52 -16.12
N ILE A 36 -2.57 11.37 -15.13
CA ILE A 36 -3.25 10.94 -13.90
C ILE A 36 -4.59 10.30 -14.20
N ASN A 37 -5.42 10.94 -15.06
CA ASN A 37 -6.71 10.41 -15.43
C ASN A 37 -6.62 9.13 -16.26
N SER A 38 -5.61 8.99 -17.12
CA SER A 38 -5.42 7.76 -17.92
C SER A 38 -5.12 6.53 -17.09
N VAL A 39 -4.52 6.72 -15.89
CA VAL A 39 -4.16 5.64 -14.97
C VAL A 39 -5.23 5.39 -13.92
N LEU A 40 -5.80 6.45 -13.33
CA LEU A 40 -6.67 6.35 -12.16
C LEU A 40 -8.17 6.45 -12.48
N ALA A 41 -8.57 6.80 -13.72
CA ALA A 41 -9.95 6.96 -14.09
C ALA A 41 -10.32 6.11 -15.31
N ASN A 42 -11.61 5.80 -15.44
CA ASN A 42 -12.16 5.29 -16.69
C ASN A 42 -12.13 6.37 -17.78
N PRO A 43 -12.16 6.01 -19.07
CA PRO A 43 -12.13 6.96 -20.18
C PRO A 43 -13.12 8.12 -20.02
N ASN A 44 -12.65 9.35 -20.27
CA ASN A 44 -13.44 10.59 -20.17
C ASN A 44 -13.94 10.93 -18.73
N ARG A 45 -13.29 10.40 -17.71
CA ARG A 45 -13.56 10.73 -16.30
C ARG A 45 -12.41 11.52 -15.71
N ASN A 46 -12.67 12.23 -14.60
CA ASN A 46 -11.71 13.09 -13.93
C ASN A 46 -11.61 12.73 -12.44
N VAL A 47 -10.39 12.47 -11.99
CA VAL A 47 -10.07 12.14 -10.60
C VAL A 47 -9.13 13.16 -9.94
N VAL A 48 -8.89 14.28 -10.61
CA VAL A 48 -8.07 15.39 -10.15
C VAL A 48 -8.96 16.43 -9.46
N GLU A 49 -8.62 16.83 -8.25
CA GLU A 49 -9.36 17.81 -7.44
C GLU A 49 -8.45 19.02 -7.14
N VAL A 50 -8.51 20.05 -7.97
CA VAL A 50 -7.59 21.20 -7.99
C VAL A 50 -8.32 22.54 -7.91
N PRO A 51 -7.66 23.62 -7.42
CA PRO A 51 -8.25 24.96 -7.34
C PRO A 51 -8.02 25.83 -8.59
N ASP A 52 -7.67 25.27 -9.72
CA ASP A 52 -7.23 25.98 -10.94
C ASP A 52 -8.17 27.12 -11.38
N CYS A 53 -9.49 26.93 -11.26
CA CYS A 53 -10.45 27.95 -11.67
C CYS A 53 -10.44 29.20 -10.78
N ASN A 54 -9.97 29.07 -9.54
CA ASN A 54 -9.86 30.18 -8.60
C ASN A 54 -8.51 30.90 -8.68
N HIS A 55 -7.55 30.28 -9.37
CA HIS A 55 -6.21 30.80 -9.57
C HIS A 55 -5.77 30.59 -11.04
N ALA A 56 -6.59 31.09 -11.96
CA ALA A 56 -6.40 30.84 -13.39
C ALA A 56 -5.04 31.32 -13.94
N ASP A 57 -4.51 32.42 -13.40
CA ASP A 57 -3.24 33.00 -13.83
C ASP A 57 -2.04 32.10 -13.47
N PHE A 58 -2.14 31.26 -12.43
CA PHE A 58 -1.13 30.28 -12.07
C PHE A 58 -1.16 29.07 -13.02
N GLY A 59 -2.35 28.66 -13.44
CA GLY A 59 -2.54 27.51 -14.31
C GLY A 59 -2.73 26.19 -13.52
N ARG A 60 -2.09 25.12 -13.96
CA ARG A 60 -2.26 23.79 -13.36
C ARG A 60 -1.53 23.66 -12.03
N HIS A 61 -2.25 23.26 -10.98
CA HIS A 61 -1.72 23.08 -9.63
C HIS A 61 -1.05 21.73 -9.39
N ILE A 62 -1.16 20.78 -10.32
CA ILE A 62 -0.32 19.59 -10.32
C ILE A 62 0.54 19.62 -11.57
N THR A 63 1.85 19.67 -11.38
CA THR A 63 2.86 19.71 -12.43
C THR A 63 3.86 18.57 -12.23
N GLU A 64 4.80 18.44 -13.16
CA GLU A 64 5.87 17.47 -13.06
C GLU A 64 7.22 18.18 -13.14
N VAL A 65 8.23 17.62 -12.45
CA VAL A 65 9.60 18.12 -12.46
C VAL A 65 10.57 16.95 -12.32
N PHE A 66 11.75 17.10 -12.92
CA PHE A 66 12.83 16.14 -12.66
C PHE A 66 13.42 16.36 -11.26
N ASP A 67 13.44 15.31 -10.46
CA ASP A 67 14.01 15.33 -9.10
C ASP A 67 15.37 14.63 -9.08
N ASN A 68 16.41 15.38 -8.75
CA ASN A 68 17.79 14.89 -8.77
C ASN A 68 18.08 13.84 -7.68
N GLU A 69 17.36 13.87 -6.55
CA GLU A 69 17.58 12.89 -5.48
C GLU A 69 17.03 11.51 -5.85
N LEU A 70 15.87 11.48 -6.51
CA LEU A 70 15.27 10.24 -7.01
C LEU A 70 15.73 9.88 -8.41
N ASN A 71 16.42 10.80 -9.12
CA ASN A 71 16.85 10.66 -10.50
C ASN A 71 15.71 10.27 -11.46
N LYS A 72 14.56 10.93 -11.32
CA LYS A 72 13.33 10.69 -12.10
C LYS A 72 12.38 11.87 -12.06
N ASN A 73 11.39 11.88 -12.94
CA ASN A 73 10.29 12.83 -12.85
C ASN A 73 9.39 12.51 -11.65
N VAL A 74 8.87 13.56 -11.00
CA VAL A 74 7.99 13.50 -9.84
C VAL A 74 6.85 14.51 -10.01
N PHE A 75 5.72 14.27 -9.36
CA PHE A 75 4.61 15.21 -9.31
C PHE A 75 4.88 16.30 -8.27
N GLN A 76 4.49 17.53 -8.57
CA GLN A 76 4.47 18.67 -7.65
C GLN A 76 3.01 19.13 -7.45
N PHE A 77 2.53 19.09 -6.22
CA PHE A 77 1.22 19.58 -5.83
C PHE A 77 1.39 20.95 -5.19
N HIS A 78 1.02 22.00 -5.91
CA HIS A 78 1.11 23.38 -5.48
C HIS A 78 -0.14 23.79 -4.72
N ILE A 79 0.00 24.58 -3.66
CA ILE A 79 -1.11 25.20 -2.97
C ILE A 79 -0.71 26.57 -2.43
N HIS A 80 -1.48 27.59 -2.75
CA HIS A 80 -1.24 28.97 -2.35
C HIS A 80 -2.25 29.40 -1.29
N VAL A 81 -1.82 30.13 -0.28
CA VAL A 81 -2.71 30.59 0.80
C VAL A 81 -3.87 31.42 0.23
N SER A 82 -3.59 32.18 -0.84
CA SER A 82 -4.57 32.95 -1.59
C SER A 82 -4.15 32.96 -3.06
N PRO A 83 -5.07 32.78 -4.02
CA PRO A 83 -6.55 32.68 -3.89
C PRO A 83 -7.08 31.25 -3.92
N ASP A 84 -6.25 30.20 -3.69
CA ASP A 84 -6.68 28.80 -3.81
C ASP A 84 -7.85 28.46 -2.89
N ASN A 85 -8.74 27.56 -3.32
CA ASN A 85 -9.90 27.11 -2.56
C ASN A 85 -10.11 25.57 -2.62
N ASP A 86 -11.27 25.08 -2.12
CA ASP A 86 -11.62 23.65 -2.22
C ASP A 86 -12.21 23.31 -3.60
N ARG A 87 -11.33 22.98 -4.58
CA ARG A 87 -11.78 22.42 -5.88
C ARG A 87 -12.79 23.33 -6.61
N CYS A 88 -12.56 24.61 -6.58
CA CYS A 88 -13.46 25.55 -7.24
C CYS A 88 -14.91 25.56 -6.69
N LYS A 89 -15.11 25.10 -5.45
CA LYS A 89 -16.43 25.16 -4.82
C LYS A 89 -16.73 26.57 -4.34
N VAL A 90 -17.79 27.15 -4.87
CA VAL A 90 -18.28 28.46 -4.42
C VAL A 90 -18.76 28.38 -2.97
N GLY A 91 -18.35 29.34 -2.14
CA GLY A 91 -18.78 29.46 -0.73
C GLY A 91 -18.08 28.47 0.22
N VAL A 92 -16.96 27.88 -0.18
CA VAL A 92 -16.10 27.08 0.69
C VAL A 92 -14.76 27.79 0.83
N ASP A 93 -14.68 28.69 1.83
CA ASP A 93 -13.53 29.60 2.02
C ASP A 93 -12.68 29.22 3.25
N ASP A 94 -13.08 28.18 4.00
CA ASP A 94 -12.42 27.73 5.23
C ASP A 94 -11.34 26.68 4.97
N ARG A 95 -11.11 26.28 3.71
CA ARG A 95 -10.20 25.21 3.33
C ARG A 95 -9.75 25.27 1.87
N GLN A 96 -8.61 24.63 1.59
CA GLN A 96 -8.02 24.51 0.27
C GLN A 96 -7.72 23.06 -0.06
N ARG A 97 -7.82 22.69 -1.36
CA ARG A 97 -7.59 21.32 -1.80
C ARG A 97 -6.87 21.26 -3.15
N ASN A 98 -5.81 20.46 -3.15
CA ASN A 98 -5.15 19.97 -4.35
C ASN A 98 -4.85 18.48 -4.14
N GLU A 99 -5.71 17.59 -4.65
CA GLU A 99 -5.64 16.14 -4.44
C GLU A 99 -5.94 15.36 -5.70
N ILE A 100 -5.37 14.17 -5.81
CA ILE A 100 -5.82 13.10 -6.70
C ILE A 100 -6.50 12.00 -5.87
N LYS A 101 -7.34 11.21 -6.53
CA LYS A 101 -8.11 10.16 -5.88
C LYS A 101 -8.41 9.01 -6.84
N THR A 102 -8.88 7.88 -6.30
CA THR A 102 -9.76 6.99 -7.05
C THR A 102 -11.21 7.22 -6.63
N TYR A 103 -12.18 6.82 -7.44
CA TYR A 103 -13.61 7.05 -7.17
C TYR A 103 -14.48 6.08 -7.99
N GLY A 104 -15.81 6.19 -7.94
CA GLY A 104 -16.73 5.40 -8.77
C GLY A 104 -16.52 5.52 -10.28
N ASP A 105 -15.76 6.53 -10.70
CA ASP A 105 -15.31 6.72 -12.08
C ASP A 105 -13.95 6.03 -12.37
N SER A 106 -13.37 5.32 -11.41
CA SER A 106 -12.13 4.56 -11.57
C SER A 106 -12.42 3.11 -11.95
N PRO A 107 -11.45 2.40 -12.58
CA PRO A 107 -11.49 0.95 -12.70
C PRO A 107 -11.71 0.25 -11.36
N GLU A 108 -12.43 -0.86 -11.37
CA GLU A 108 -12.83 -1.59 -10.15
C GLU A 108 -11.65 -1.99 -9.25
N ASN A 109 -10.54 -2.39 -9.85
CA ASN A 109 -9.30 -2.78 -9.14
C ASN A 109 -8.53 -1.61 -8.50
N LEU A 110 -9.05 -0.38 -8.60
CA LEU A 110 -8.50 0.83 -7.97
C LEU A 110 -9.35 1.34 -6.80
N ILE A 111 -10.47 0.70 -6.53
CA ILE A 111 -11.32 0.93 -5.36
C ILE A 111 -11.33 -0.35 -4.52
N ALA A 112 -11.69 -0.26 -3.25
CA ALA A 112 -11.69 -1.41 -2.36
C ALA A 112 -13.10 -1.76 -1.89
N ARG A 113 -13.44 -3.05 -1.94
CA ARG A 113 -14.69 -3.60 -1.44
C ARG A 113 -14.53 -4.19 -0.04
N ASN A 114 -15.64 -4.41 0.64
CA ASN A 114 -15.65 -5.10 1.93
C ASN A 114 -15.07 -6.52 1.78
N GLY A 115 -14.11 -6.87 2.63
CA GLY A 115 -13.40 -8.15 2.61
C GLY A 115 -12.07 -8.14 1.84
N GLU A 116 -11.83 -7.17 0.97
CA GLU A 116 -10.60 -7.06 0.20
C GLU A 116 -9.44 -6.55 1.04
N THR A 117 -8.23 -6.95 0.64
CA THR A 117 -7.00 -6.42 1.19
C THR A 117 -6.25 -5.68 0.11
N VAL A 118 -5.95 -4.40 0.36
CA VAL A 118 -5.28 -3.54 -0.61
C VAL A 118 -3.98 -2.99 -0.01
N GLN A 119 -2.93 -3.03 -0.80
CA GLN A 119 -1.67 -2.40 -0.52
C GLN A 119 -1.55 -1.11 -1.32
N TYR A 120 -1.30 -0.01 -0.62
CA TYR A 120 -0.97 1.29 -1.19
C TYR A 120 0.51 1.58 -0.95
N LYS A 121 1.22 2.05 -1.99
CA LYS A 121 2.60 2.54 -1.86
C LYS A 121 2.71 3.86 -2.58
N TRP A 122 3.47 4.78 -1.99
CA TRP A 122 3.82 6.05 -2.62
C TRP A 122 5.05 6.64 -1.96
N LYS A 123 5.62 7.66 -2.60
CA LYS A 123 6.65 8.48 -2.00
C LYS A 123 6.16 9.92 -1.90
N PHE A 124 6.61 10.62 -0.89
CA PHE A 124 6.38 12.07 -0.81
C PHE A 124 7.57 12.79 -0.20
N LYS A 125 7.65 14.11 -0.45
CA LYS A 125 8.62 15.02 0.15
C LYS A 125 7.93 16.34 0.45
N LEU A 126 8.11 16.79 1.69
CA LEU A 126 7.74 18.14 2.13
C LEU A 126 8.92 19.09 1.90
N SER A 127 8.66 20.39 1.74
CA SER A 127 9.71 21.41 1.82
C SER A 127 10.41 21.37 3.19
N SER A 128 11.65 21.82 3.25
CA SER A 128 12.42 21.84 4.52
C SER A 128 11.82 22.80 5.57
N ASP A 129 11.04 23.75 5.12
CA ASP A 129 10.39 24.79 5.92
C ASP A 129 8.86 24.69 5.93
N PHE A 130 8.31 23.53 5.55
CA PHE A 130 6.88 23.27 5.48
C PHE A 130 6.13 23.69 6.75
N LYS A 131 5.02 24.44 6.60
CA LYS A 131 4.20 24.95 7.70
C LYS A 131 2.79 24.38 7.70
N PRO A 132 2.46 23.49 8.62
CA PRO A 132 1.09 23.00 8.79
C PRO A 132 0.23 23.99 9.58
N THR A 133 -1.09 23.91 9.42
CA THR A 133 -2.04 24.61 10.30
C THR A 133 -2.29 23.84 11.61
N ALA A 134 -2.77 24.52 12.62
CA ALA A 134 -3.22 23.88 13.87
C ALA A 134 -4.47 23.02 13.69
N SER A 135 -5.29 23.27 12.64
CA SER A 135 -6.50 22.49 12.35
C SER A 135 -6.18 21.18 11.63
N PHE A 136 -6.12 21.17 10.31
CA PHE A 136 -5.75 19.98 9.55
C PHE A 136 -4.97 20.35 8.28
N THR A 137 -4.00 19.51 7.94
CA THR A 137 -3.29 19.51 6.67
C THR A 137 -3.12 18.05 6.26
N HIS A 138 -4.10 17.50 5.55
CA HIS A 138 -4.07 16.12 5.10
C HIS A 138 -3.17 15.99 3.87
N ILE A 139 -2.27 15.02 3.90
CA ILE A 139 -1.42 14.63 2.76
C ILE A 139 -1.84 13.29 2.18
N HIS A 140 -2.63 12.51 2.92
CA HIS A 140 -3.22 11.25 2.48
C HIS A 140 -4.49 10.95 3.27
N GLN A 141 -5.44 10.29 2.60
CA GLN A 141 -6.70 9.85 3.21
C GLN A 141 -7.11 8.50 2.64
N ILE A 142 -7.68 7.62 3.49
CA ILE A 142 -8.56 6.53 3.06
C ILE A 142 -9.97 6.91 3.43
N LYS A 143 -10.87 6.87 2.45
CA LYS A 143 -12.21 7.41 2.59
C LYS A 143 -13.24 6.48 2.00
N SER A 144 -14.31 6.20 2.75
CA SER A 144 -15.47 5.50 2.25
C SER A 144 -16.29 6.38 1.29
N VAL A 145 -17.03 5.73 0.43
CA VAL A 145 -18.07 6.30 -0.43
C VAL A 145 -19.36 5.55 -0.15
N GLY A 146 -20.49 6.27 -0.07
CA GLY A 146 -21.74 5.73 0.45
C GLY A 146 -21.78 5.72 1.99
N GLY A 147 -22.94 5.44 2.55
CA GLY A 147 -23.18 5.38 3.99
C GLY A 147 -23.19 6.74 4.71
N SER A 148 -23.44 6.65 6.02
CA SER A 148 -23.63 7.84 6.87
C SER A 148 -22.34 8.61 7.15
N TYR A 149 -21.18 7.96 7.06
CA TYR A 149 -19.86 8.52 7.39
C TYR A 149 -19.03 8.91 6.17
N ALA A 150 -19.59 8.88 4.96
CA ALA A 150 -18.89 9.20 3.71
C ALA A 150 -18.26 10.61 3.66
N SER A 151 -18.69 11.56 4.51
CA SER A 151 -18.07 12.88 4.63
C SER A 151 -16.74 12.86 5.39
N ILE A 152 -16.51 11.86 6.25
CA ILE A 152 -15.38 11.75 7.17
C ILE A 152 -14.39 10.69 6.68
N PRO A 153 -13.09 11.02 6.51
CA PRO A 153 -12.10 10.01 6.14
C PRO A 153 -11.91 8.99 7.27
N MET A 154 -11.83 7.72 6.92
CA MET A 154 -11.57 6.63 7.88
C MET A 154 -10.13 6.65 8.40
N ILE A 155 -9.18 6.88 7.51
CA ILE A 155 -7.76 7.09 7.84
C ILE A 155 -7.31 8.45 7.29
N THR A 156 -6.51 9.18 8.06
CA THR A 156 -5.78 10.35 7.56
C THR A 156 -4.34 10.36 8.05
N LEU A 157 -3.42 10.71 7.16
CA LEU A 157 -2.13 11.28 7.51
C LEU A 157 -2.28 12.80 7.48
N THR A 158 -2.28 13.43 8.63
CA THR A 158 -2.46 14.89 8.76
C THR A 158 -1.30 15.53 9.48
N LEU A 159 -0.83 16.64 8.93
CA LEU A 159 0.22 17.46 9.52
C LEU A 159 -0.42 18.53 10.40
N ARG A 160 0.15 18.77 11.58
CA ARG A 160 -0.39 19.73 12.54
C ARG A 160 0.68 20.62 13.11
N LYS A 161 0.39 21.93 13.14
CA LYS A 161 1.15 22.89 13.95
C LYS A 161 0.99 22.54 15.42
N SER A 162 2.11 22.38 16.09
CA SER A 162 2.21 22.01 17.49
C SER A 162 3.59 22.46 18.03
N SER A 163 3.99 22.00 19.19
CA SER A 163 5.34 22.19 19.71
C SER A 163 5.89 20.84 20.21
N PRO A 164 6.69 20.13 19.38
CA PRO A 164 7.01 20.37 17.97
C PRO A 164 5.82 20.09 17.02
N ASP A 165 5.92 20.58 15.76
CA ASP A 165 5.00 20.20 14.71
C ASP A 165 5.05 18.69 14.47
N ARG A 166 3.92 18.11 14.06
CA ARG A 166 3.82 16.65 13.98
C ARG A 166 2.97 16.14 12.82
N LEU A 167 3.29 14.94 12.35
CA LEU A 167 2.39 14.06 11.63
C LEU A 167 1.51 13.34 12.64
N GLU A 168 0.21 13.27 12.38
CA GLU A 168 -0.74 12.41 13.09
C GLU A 168 -1.32 11.37 12.13
N LEU A 169 -1.23 10.10 12.51
CA LEU A 169 -2.06 9.05 11.95
C LEU A 169 -3.38 9.06 12.71
N ARG A 170 -4.47 9.35 12.01
CA ARG A 170 -5.80 9.43 12.62
C ARG A 170 -6.73 8.38 12.03
N TYR A 171 -7.61 7.87 12.89
CA TYR A 171 -8.59 6.85 12.58
C TYR A 171 -9.98 7.30 13.04
N THR A 172 -10.98 7.13 12.16
CA THR A 172 -12.34 7.59 12.38
C THR A 172 -13.33 6.55 11.84
N PRO A 173 -13.69 5.54 12.64
CA PRO A 173 -14.64 4.51 12.19
C PRO A 173 -16.07 5.04 12.07
N THR A 174 -16.42 6.01 12.93
CA THR A 174 -17.73 6.69 12.98
C THR A 174 -17.54 8.21 12.98
N ASN A 175 -18.07 8.92 13.98
CA ASN A 175 -17.85 10.36 14.17
C ASN A 175 -16.65 10.64 15.11
N ASP A 176 -16.17 9.64 15.82
CA ASP A 176 -15.11 9.79 16.82
C ASP A 176 -13.75 9.64 16.16
N GLN A 177 -13.02 10.74 16.10
CA GLN A 177 -11.71 10.77 15.49
C GLN A 177 -10.60 10.59 16.53
N ASN A 178 -9.84 9.51 16.41
CA ASN A 178 -8.76 9.14 17.31
C ASN A 178 -7.38 9.32 16.64
N THR A 179 -6.40 9.83 17.40
CA THR A 179 -5.00 9.83 16.99
C THR A 179 -4.36 8.51 17.43
N LEU A 180 -3.94 7.70 16.47
CA LEU A 180 -3.33 6.39 16.73
C LEU A 180 -1.84 6.50 17.04
N LYS A 181 -1.14 7.36 16.31
CA LYS A 181 0.31 7.56 16.47
C LYS A 181 0.73 8.92 15.92
N THR A 182 1.83 9.46 16.45
CA THR A 182 2.43 10.72 16.00
C THR A 182 3.90 10.57 15.66
N LEU A 183 4.42 11.46 14.83
CA LEU A 183 5.83 11.60 14.48
C LEU A 183 6.19 13.10 14.48
N ASN A 184 7.37 13.46 14.97
CA ASN A 184 7.91 14.82 14.81
C ASN A 184 8.03 15.14 13.31
N LEU A 185 7.49 16.28 12.89
CA LEU A 185 7.45 16.66 11.47
C LEU A 185 8.85 16.88 10.88
N ASP A 186 9.83 17.22 11.71
CA ASP A 186 11.22 17.43 11.27
C ASP A 186 11.86 16.16 10.68
N GLU A 187 11.36 14.97 11.03
CA GLU A 187 11.78 13.71 10.39
C GLU A 187 11.35 13.59 8.91
N LEU A 188 10.32 14.35 8.52
CA LEU A 188 9.76 14.35 7.17
C LEU A 188 10.24 15.55 6.33
N ARG A 189 10.46 16.72 6.95
CA ARG A 189 10.85 17.95 6.27
C ARG A 189 12.15 17.75 5.48
N GLY A 190 12.13 18.13 4.19
CA GLY A 190 13.28 18.02 3.29
C GLY A 190 13.67 16.61 2.88
N ASN A 191 13.03 15.56 3.40
CA ASN A 191 13.37 14.17 3.14
C ASN A 191 12.35 13.51 2.20
N TRP A 192 12.82 12.76 1.19
CA TRP A 192 11.99 11.81 0.50
C TRP A 192 11.69 10.63 1.42
N VAL A 193 10.42 10.32 1.57
CA VAL A 193 9.97 9.14 2.33
C VAL A 193 9.12 8.23 1.46
N THR A 194 9.25 6.93 1.69
CA THR A 194 8.45 5.87 1.08
C THR A 194 7.44 5.39 2.11
N VAL A 195 6.17 5.41 1.72
CA VAL A 195 5.07 4.90 2.52
C VAL A 195 4.60 3.58 1.94
N LYS A 196 4.40 2.61 2.81
CA LYS A 196 3.70 1.36 2.54
C LYS A 196 2.55 1.23 3.52
N GLU A 197 1.35 1.11 3.00
CA GLU A 197 0.11 0.95 3.77
C GLU A 197 -0.61 -0.29 3.30
N VAL A 198 -1.09 -1.12 4.23
CA VAL A 198 -1.87 -2.33 3.93
C VAL A 198 -3.14 -2.29 4.76
N VAL A 199 -4.26 -2.42 4.07
CA VAL A 199 -5.59 -2.36 4.65
C VAL A 199 -6.37 -3.59 4.25
N LYS A 200 -6.82 -4.37 5.23
CA LYS A 200 -7.90 -5.33 5.04
C LYS A 200 -9.21 -4.62 5.39
N PHE A 201 -10.02 -4.36 4.38
CA PHE A 201 -11.30 -3.70 4.56
C PHE A 201 -12.34 -4.66 5.14
N GLY A 202 -13.13 -4.20 6.12
CA GLY A 202 -14.17 -4.98 6.79
C GLY A 202 -14.29 -4.63 8.27
N ASP A 203 -15.38 -5.03 8.91
CA ASP A 203 -15.64 -4.79 10.34
C ASP A 203 -14.60 -5.49 11.23
N ALA A 204 -14.12 -6.66 10.80
CA ALA A 204 -12.97 -7.37 11.37
C ALA A 204 -11.73 -7.23 10.46
N GLY A 205 -11.46 -6.02 10.06
CA GLY A 205 -10.36 -5.67 9.19
C GLY A 205 -9.01 -5.60 9.90
N SER A 206 -8.01 -5.10 9.20
CA SER A 206 -6.70 -4.78 9.75
C SER A 206 -6.11 -3.57 9.06
N TYR A 207 -5.21 -2.89 9.75
CA TYR A 207 -4.50 -1.74 9.22
C TYR A 207 -3.03 -1.76 9.61
N SER A 208 -2.15 -1.54 8.66
CA SER A 208 -0.74 -1.30 8.93
C SER A 208 -0.16 -0.24 8.00
N ILE A 209 0.76 0.54 8.54
CA ILE A 209 1.50 1.56 7.80
C ILE A 209 2.96 1.58 8.24
N GLU A 210 3.86 1.77 7.29
CA GLU A 210 5.27 1.98 7.50
C GLU A 210 5.75 3.15 6.65
N ILE A 211 6.53 4.06 7.26
CA ILE A 211 7.19 5.19 6.57
C ILE A 211 8.69 5.04 6.76
N ARG A 212 9.42 5.07 5.65
CA ARG A 212 10.88 4.97 5.60
C ARG A 212 11.48 6.19 4.91
N LYS A 213 12.65 6.64 5.35
CA LYS A 213 13.49 7.56 4.54
C LYS A 213 13.91 6.83 3.28
N THR A 214 13.55 7.36 2.11
CA THR A 214 13.75 6.64 0.82
C THR A 214 15.20 6.33 0.52
N LEU A 215 16.12 7.24 0.87
CA LEU A 215 17.55 7.10 0.53
C LEU A 215 18.31 6.17 1.49
N THR A 216 17.90 6.05 2.74
CA THR A 216 18.60 5.28 3.78
C THR A 216 17.88 3.99 4.17
N ASP A 217 16.63 3.82 3.73
CA ASP A 217 15.73 2.72 4.12
C ASP A 217 15.44 2.66 5.64
N GLU A 218 15.75 3.74 6.37
CA GLU A 218 15.46 3.88 7.79
C GLU A 218 13.97 3.98 8.05
N ILE A 219 13.43 3.11 8.92
CA ILE A 219 12.02 3.20 9.37
C ILE A 219 11.92 4.34 10.38
N ILE A 220 11.17 5.38 10.06
CA ILE A 220 10.92 6.52 10.94
C ILE A 220 9.53 6.49 11.56
N PHE A 221 8.61 5.71 11.00
CA PHE A 221 7.26 5.56 11.52
C PHE A 221 6.69 4.19 11.12
N ASN A 222 6.04 3.54 12.06
CA ASN A 222 5.26 2.34 11.80
C ASN A 222 4.05 2.26 12.74
N TYR A 223 2.98 1.65 12.29
CA TYR A 223 1.82 1.30 13.10
C TYR A 223 1.17 0.04 12.52
N SER A 224 0.65 -0.83 13.38
CA SER A 224 -0.09 -2.00 12.95
C SER A 224 -1.17 -2.36 13.98
N ASN A 225 -2.36 -2.66 13.48
CA ASN A 225 -3.46 -3.24 14.25
C ASN A 225 -4.06 -4.40 13.44
N PRO A 226 -3.91 -5.65 13.90
CA PRO A 226 -4.38 -6.82 13.17
C PRO A 226 -5.89 -7.05 13.27
N SER A 227 -6.59 -6.28 14.13
CA SER A 227 -8.05 -6.38 14.31
C SER A 227 -8.62 -5.00 14.60
N VAL A 228 -9.10 -4.34 13.57
CA VAL A 228 -9.70 -3.01 13.64
C VAL A 228 -10.78 -2.88 12.58
N ASP A 229 -11.87 -2.20 12.92
CA ASP A 229 -12.95 -1.92 11.97
C ASP A 229 -12.44 -0.97 10.88
N MET A 230 -12.32 -1.50 9.66
CA MET A 230 -11.90 -0.76 8.46
C MET A 230 -13.04 -0.66 7.44
N TRP A 231 -14.30 -0.60 7.93
CA TRP A 231 -15.46 -0.44 7.08
C TRP A 231 -16.52 0.45 7.74
N GLN A 232 -16.71 1.65 7.23
CA GLN A 232 -17.76 2.53 7.72
C GLN A 232 -19.14 2.05 7.26
N ASP A 233 -20.11 2.00 8.17
CA ASP A 233 -21.45 1.50 7.93
C ASP A 233 -22.13 2.09 6.69
N GLY A 234 -22.63 1.22 5.83
CA GLY A 234 -23.35 1.57 4.60
C GLY A 234 -22.43 2.03 3.46
N ALA A 235 -21.11 1.86 3.60
CA ALA A 235 -20.18 2.17 2.52
C ALA A 235 -20.37 1.24 1.33
N ASP A 236 -20.34 1.80 0.12
CA ASP A 236 -20.34 1.05 -1.14
C ASP A 236 -18.94 0.55 -1.48
N PHE A 237 -17.93 1.39 -1.25
CA PHE A 237 -16.51 1.10 -1.44
C PHE A 237 -15.64 2.08 -0.65
N ALA A 238 -14.36 1.75 -0.50
CA ALA A 238 -13.33 2.62 0.05
C ALA A 238 -12.29 2.97 -1.01
N ARG A 239 -11.57 4.07 -0.81
CA ARG A 239 -10.60 4.60 -1.77
C ARG A 239 -9.55 5.49 -1.14
N PRO A 240 -8.35 5.58 -1.75
CA PRO A 240 -7.32 6.52 -1.34
C PRO A 240 -7.52 7.92 -1.95
N LYS A 241 -6.90 8.90 -1.30
CA LYS A 241 -6.62 10.24 -1.82
C LYS A 241 -5.20 10.64 -1.43
N TRP A 242 -4.52 11.35 -2.30
CA TRP A 242 -3.19 11.91 -2.07
C TRP A 242 -3.14 13.37 -2.55
N GLY A 243 -2.33 14.17 -1.89
CA GLY A 243 -2.18 15.58 -2.23
C GLY A 243 -2.11 16.44 -0.98
N ILE A 244 -2.60 17.67 -1.05
CA ILE A 244 -2.67 18.58 0.09
C ILE A 244 -4.09 19.12 0.25
N TYR A 245 -4.69 18.86 1.41
CA TYR A 245 -6.00 19.37 1.79
C TYR A 245 -5.90 19.99 3.18
N ARG A 246 -5.99 21.31 3.27
CA ARG A 246 -5.72 22.04 4.51
C ARG A 246 -6.80 23.05 4.86
N SER A 247 -6.96 23.29 6.16
CA SER A 247 -7.84 24.32 6.72
C SER A 247 -7.22 25.70 6.59
N LEU A 248 -8.06 26.70 6.29
CA LEU A 248 -7.70 28.12 6.31
C LEU A 248 -8.12 28.83 7.62
N ASN A 249 -8.69 28.12 8.61
CA ASN A 249 -9.11 28.74 9.88
C ASN A 249 -7.98 29.48 10.62
N ASN A 250 -6.73 29.12 10.35
CA ASN A 250 -5.53 29.76 10.86
C ASN A 250 -4.58 30.09 9.69
N ALA A 251 -5.05 30.80 8.67
CA ALA A 251 -4.30 31.09 7.45
C ALA A 251 -2.99 31.83 7.70
N GLN A 252 -2.90 32.62 8.79
CA GLN A 252 -1.69 33.32 9.19
C GLN A 252 -0.53 32.37 9.58
N ASP A 253 -0.82 31.10 9.85
CA ASP A 253 0.19 30.09 10.15
C ASP A 253 0.76 29.43 8.90
N LEU A 254 0.09 29.62 7.76
CA LEU A 254 0.39 28.95 6.49
C LEU A 254 1.30 29.81 5.61
N GLN A 255 1.90 29.15 4.65
CA GLN A 255 2.58 29.73 3.51
C GLN A 255 2.17 28.96 2.25
N ASP A 256 2.60 29.45 1.08
CA ASP A 256 2.50 28.70 -0.16
C ASP A 256 3.39 27.48 -0.08
N GLU A 257 2.88 26.32 -0.49
CA GLU A 257 3.58 25.05 -0.32
C GLU A 257 3.58 24.23 -1.60
N ILE A 258 4.61 23.41 -1.73
CA ILE A 258 4.70 22.36 -2.73
C ILE A 258 4.95 21.04 -2.00
N VAL A 259 4.02 20.09 -2.18
CA VAL A 259 4.26 18.70 -1.76
C VAL A 259 4.61 17.88 -3.00
N LYS A 260 5.78 17.25 -2.99
CA LYS A 260 6.18 16.36 -4.07
C LYS A 260 5.69 14.94 -3.80
N TYR A 261 5.28 14.24 -4.86
CA TYR A 261 4.86 12.85 -4.83
C TYR A 261 5.48 12.05 -5.95
N ALA A 262 5.70 10.75 -5.71
CA ALA A 262 6.19 9.82 -6.72
C ALA A 262 5.71 8.38 -6.46
N ASP A 263 5.74 7.56 -7.51
CA ASP A 263 5.59 6.12 -7.45
C ASP A 263 4.31 5.65 -6.72
N PHE A 264 3.16 6.26 -7.04
CA PHE A 264 1.89 5.77 -6.52
C PHE A 264 1.60 4.36 -7.03
N SER A 265 1.16 3.50 -6.13
CA SER A 265 0.82 2.12 -6.46
C SER A 265 -0.38 1.65 -5.65
N ILE A 266 -1.32 1.00 -6.32
CA ILE A 266 -2.47 0.32 -5.74
C ILE A 266 -2.41 -1.13 -6.18
N GLU A 267 -2.50 -2.05 -5.24
CA GLU A 267 -2.43 -3.48 -5.47
C GLU A 267 -3.42 -4.20 -4.54
N GLU A 268 -4.42 -4.85 -5.10
CA GLU A 268 -5.21 -5.80 -4.34
C GLU A 268 -4.33 -7.01 -4.03
N ILE A 269 -4.16 -7.35 -2.77
CA ILE A 269 -3.33 -8.46 -2.34
C ILE A 269 -4.18 -9.52 -1.66
N ASN A 270 -4.06 -10.76 -2.14
CA ASN A 270 -4.64 -11.90 -1.44
C ASN A 270 -3.72 -12.28 -0.28
N ILE A 271 -3.95 -11.70 0.90
CA ILE A 271 -3.30 -12.19 2.11
C ILE A 271 -4.05 -13.47 2.52
N LEU A 272 -3.45 -14.61 2.19
CA LEU A 272 -3.93 -15.87 2.74
C LEU A 272 -3.86 -15.80 4.28
N SER A 273 -4.95 -16.11 4.94
CA SER A 273 -4.95 -16.25 6.40
C SER A 273 -3.96 -17.35 6.81
N ILE A 274 -3.51 -17.37 8.07
CA ILE A 274 -2.68 -18.48 8.56
C ILE A 274 -3.37 -19.83 8.36
N ASP A 275 -4.68 -19.87 8.42
CA ASP A 275 -5.46 -21.10 8.20
C ASP A 275 -5.52 -21.48 6.72
N ASP A 276 -5.61 -20.50 5.81
CA ASP A 276 -5.50 -20.75 4.37
C ASP A 276 -4.10 -21.22 3.99
N LEU A 277 -3.06 -20.58 4.57
CA LEU A 277 -1.67 -21.02 4.40
C LEU A 277 -1.43 -22.43 4.95
N LYS A 278 -2.05 -22.80 6.07
CA LYS A 278 -1.98 -24.18 6.60
C LYS A 278 -2.64 -25.17 5.65
N LYS A 279 -3.82 -24.86 5.10
CA LYS A 279 -4.50 -25.69 4.10
C LYS A 279 -3.67 -25.84 2.83
N GLU A 280 -3.14 -24.76 2.28
CA GLU A 280 -2.24 -24.81 1.13
C GLU A 280 -0.99 -25.63 1.45
N ALA A 281 -0.38 -25.42 2.62
CA ALA A 281 0.79 -26.14 3.08
C ALA A 281 0.55 -27.65 3.27
N GLU A 282 -0.70 -28.09 3.49
CA GLU A 282 -1.04 -29.54 3.56
C GLU A 282 -0.65 -30.27 2.29
N ASN A 283 -0.66 -29.61 1.14
CA ASN A 283 -0.37 -30.18 -0.15
C ASN A 283 1.11 -30.14 -0.54
N ILE A 284 1.97 -29.49 0.25
CA ILE A 284 3.40 -29.40 -0.05
C ILE A 284 4.05 -30.78 0.11
N VAL A 285 4.74 -31.21 -0.95
CA VAL A 285 5.43 -32.51 -1.00
C VAL A 285 6.91 -32.31 -1.26
N LEU A 286 7.74 -33.03 -0.49
CA LEU A 286 9.19 -33.11 -0.70
C LEU A 286 9.53 -34.23 -1.69
N PHE A 287 10.34 -33.91 -2.71
CA PHE A 287 10.78 -34.89 -3.70
C PHE A 287 12.18 -34.59 -4.26
N PRO A 288 13.07 -35.58 -4.34
CA PRO A 288 12.96 -36.91 -3.76
C PRO A 288 13.12 -36.88 -2.24
N ASN A 289 12.45 -37.77 -1.53
CA ASN A 289 12.59 -37.99 -0.09
C ASN A 289 12.53 -39.49 0.18
N PRO A 290 13.66 -40.17 0.54
CA PRO A 290 14.99 -39.65 0.90
C PRO A 290 15.80 -39.06 -0.26
N SER A 291 16.70 -38.10 0.06
CA SER A 291 17.59 -37.46 -0.90
C SER A 291 19.05 -37.43 -0.40
N SER A 292 20.02 -37.31 -1.34
CA SER A 292 21.44 -37.14 -1.03
C SER A 292 22.06 -35.87 -1.62
N LYS A 293 21.33 -35.15 -2.47
CA LYS A 293 21.83 -33.94 -3.15
C LYS A 293 20.89 -32.76 -3.03
N GLN A 294 19.68 -32.93 -3.57
CA GLN A 294 18.70 -31.86 -3.64
C GLN A 294 17.31 -32.38 -3.32
N ILE A 295 16.52 -31.54 -2.65
CA ILE A 295 15.10 -31.76 -2.39
C ILE A 295 14.34 -30.65 -3.09
N ALA A 296 13.35 -31.02 -3.91
CA ALA A 296 12.40 -30.08 -4.49
C ALA A 296 11.10 -30.04 -3.67
N PHE A 297 10.46 -28.89 -3.66
CA PHE A 297 9.15 -28.70 -3.09
C PHE A 297 8.13 -28.68 -4.23
N LYS A 298 7.12 -29.55 -4.18
CA LYS A 298 5.98 -29.53 -5.09
C LYS A 298 4.78 -28.89 -4.42
N ASN A 299 3.93 -28.24 -5.20
CA ASN A 299 2.71 -27.57 -4.76
C ASN A 299 2.98 -26.45 -3.74
N ILE A 300 4.10 -25.75 -3.89
CA ILE A 300 4.46 -24.60 -3.06
C ILE A 300 4.32 -23.32 -3.87
N ASN A 301 3.74 -22.29 -3.26
CA ASN A 301 3.93 -20.91 -3.68
C ASN A 301 4.96 -20.27 -2.74
N SER A 302 6.18 -20.11 -3.21
CA SER A 302 7.31 -19.62 -2.41
C SER A 302 7.12 -18.20 -1.88
N GLN A 303 6.27 -17.40 -2.51
CA GLN A 303 5.97 -16.03 -2.06
C GLN A 303 5.12 -15.99 -0.77
N ASN A 304 4.47 -17.10 -0.43
CA ASN A 304 3.62 -17.20 0.75
C ASN A 304 4.41 -17.44 2.04
N TYR A 305 5.74 -17.63 1.97
CA TYR A 305 6.58 -17.93 3.13
C TYR A 305 7.76 -16.95 3.21
N ASP A 306 8.07 -16.51 4.43
CA ASP A 306 9.17 -15.56 4.68
C ASP A 306 10.51 -16.28 4.83
N ALA A 307 10.47 -17.52 5.31
CA ALA A 307 11.66 -18.33 5.50
C ALA A 307 11.34 -19.83 5.51
N ILE A 308 12.36 -20.62 5.18
CA ILE A 308 12.42 -22.06 5.48
C ILE A 308 13.54 -22.28 6.45
N GLU A 309 13.23 -22.97 7.54
CA GLU A 309 14.20 -23.37 8.56
C GLU A 309 14.38 -24.89 8.55
N MET A 310 15.60 -25.34 8.73
CA MET A 310 15.90 -26.77 8.82
C MET A 310 16.46 -27.11 10.21
N PHE A 311 15.95 -28.17 10.80
CA PHE A 311 16.32 -28.67 12.11
C PHE A 311 16.77 -30.13 12.00
N ASP A 312 17.75 -30.54 12.81
CA ASP A 312 18.09 -31.95 13.01
C ASP A 312 17.07 -32.63 13.93
N PHE A 313 17.22 -33.94 14.12
CA PHE A 313 16.33 -34.75 14.96
C PHE A 313 16.38 -34.34 16.45
N SER A 314 17.44 -33.64 16.91
CA SER A 314 17.52 -33.09 18.25
C SER A 314 16.83 -31.75 18.45
N GLY A 315 16.27 -31.18 17.36
CA GLY A 315 15.65 -29.86 17.36
C GLY A 315 16.64 -28.71 17.24
N ARG A 316 17.93 -28.97 16.96
CA ARG A 316 18.92 -27.94 16.70
C ARG A 316 18.71 -27.38 15.28
N LYS A 317 18.60 -26.05 15.17
CA LYS A 317 18.54 -25.37 13.88
C LYS A 317 19.90 -25.45 13.18
N ILE A 318 19.89 -25.90 11.92
CA ILE A 318 21.09 -26.11 11.11
C ILE A 318 21.17 -25.23 9.87
N SER A 319 20.04 -24.75 9.35
CA SER A 319 20.01 -23.84 8.20
C SER A 319 18.79 -22.92 8.24
N ILE A 320 18.94 -21.71 7.67
CA ILE A 320 17.85 -20.76 7.44
C ILE A 320 18.02 -20.23 6.01
N GLU A 321 17.05 -20.46 5.13
CA GLU A 321 16.93 -19.75 3.89
C GLU A 321 15.91 -18.62 4.06
N LYS A 322 16.42 -17.38 4.15
CA LYS A 322 15.59 -16.17 4.08
C LYS A 322 15.38 -15.81 2.61
N LYS A 323 14.12 -15.60 2.22
CA LYS A 323 13.69 -15.39 0.83
C LYS A 323 13.96 -16.63 -0.04
N PHE A 324 13.09 -17.59 0.12
CA PHE A 324 13.05 -18.79 -0.72
C PHE A 324 12.74 -18.40 -2.17
N GLN A 325 13.78 -18.30 -3.00
CA GLN A 325 13.65 -17.96 -4.43
C GLN A 325 13.67 -19.19 -5.35
N GLN A 326 14.01 -20.35 -4.80
CA GLN A 326 14.10 -21.59 -5.59
C GLN A 326 13.28 -22.69 -4.92
N GLU A 327 12.48 -23.39 -5.68
CA GLU A 327 11.69 -24.54 -5.21
C GLU A 327 12.57 -25.77 -4.90
N LYS A 328 13.86 -25.58 -4.60
CA LYS A 328 14.84 -26.63 -4.34
C LYS A 328 15.78 -26.25 -3.22
N LEU A 329 16.08 -27.21 -2.35
CA LEU A 329 17.04 -27.09 -1.25
C LEU A 329 18.22 -28.03 -1.52
N ASP A 330 19.45 -27.50 -1.47
CA ASP A 330 20.66 -28.33 -1.54
C ASP A 330 20.92 -28.96 -0.18
N VAL A 331 21.00 -30.28 -0.15
CA VAL A 331 21.24 -31.08 1.08
C VAL A 331 22.53 -31.89 1.00
N SER A 332 23.38 -31.64 0.00
CA SER A 332 24.62 -32.42 -0.23
C SER A 332 25.63 -32.26 0.90
N GLY A 333 25.58 -31.13 1.65
CA GLY A 333 26.48 -30.87 2.79
C GLY A 333 26.00 -31.40 4.13
N PHE A 334 24.84 -32.08 4.21
CA PHE A 334 24.28 -32.56 5.45
C PHE A 334 24.56 -34.04 5.70
N SER A 335 24.77 -34.40 6.98
CA SER A 335 24.93 -35.79 7.38
C SER A 335 23.68 -36.61 7.12
N LYS A 336 23.85 -37.92 6.91
CA LYS A 336 22.72 -38.86 6.80
C LYS A 336 21.87 -38.82 8.08
N GLY A 337 20.57 -38.74 7.92
CA GLY A 337 19.68 -38.69 9.07
C GLY A 337 18.30 -38.14 8.77
N LEU A 338 17.52 -38.01 9.87
CA LEU A 338 16.19 -37.38 9.84
C LEU A 338 16.33 -35.89 10.17
N TYR A 339 15.67 -35.08 9.37
CA TYR A 339 15.58 -33.65 9.50
C TYR A 339 14.14 -33.16 9.43
N PHE A 340 13.91 -31.96 9.92
CA PHE A 340 12.61 -31.28 9.87
C PHE A 340 12.76 -29.97 9.09
N ILE A 341 11.95 -29.78 8.06
CA ILE A 341 11.85 -28.55 7.29
C ILE A 341 10.61 -27.79 7.74
N VAL A 342 10.79 -26.57 8.23
CA VAL A 342 9.76 -25.73 8.82
C VAL A 342 9.54 -24.51 7.96
N PHE A 343 8.32 -24.31 7.50
CA PHE A 343 7.90 -23.12 6.74
C PHE A 343 7.41 -22.05 7.71
N ILE A 344 7.92 -20.84 7.55
CA ILE A 344 7.65 -19.70 8.42
C ILE A 344 6.93 -18.60 7.64
N LYS A 345 5.86 -18.06 8.23
CA LYS A 345 5.19 -16.84 7.80
C LYS A 345 4.89 -15.97 9.02
N ASP A 346 5.24 -14.67 8.95
CA ASP A 346 5.01 -13.71 10.04
C ASP A 346 5.48 -14.24 11.41
N THR A 347 6.67 -14.89 11.45
CA THR A 347 7.26 -15.56 12.63
C THR A 347 6.51 -16.82 13.10
N ILE A 348 5.40 -17.19 12.46
CA ILE A 348 4.61 -18.37 12.81
C ILE A 348 5.06 -19.58 11.99
N ARG A 349 5.15 -20.75 12.64
CA ARG A 349 5.37 -22.02 11.97
C ARG A 349 4.09 -22.50 11.30
N VAL A 350 4.07 -22.49 9.97
CA VAL A 350 2.88 -22.85 9.17
C VAL A 350 2.85 -24.35 8.89
N LYS A 351 4.01 -24.94 8.59
CA LYS A 351 4.14 -26.37 8.24
C LYS A 351 5.47 -26.94 8.66
N VAL A 352 5.46 -28.21 9.05
CA VAL A 352 6.66 -29.01 9.32
C VAL A 352 6.62 -30.28 8.46
N LEU A 353 7.67 -30.50 7.67
CA LEU A 353 7.83 -31.68 6.82
C LEU A 353 9.05 -32.50 7.28
N LYS A 354 8.91 -33.84 7.29
CA LYS A 354 10.01 -34.76 7.56
C LYS A 354 10.84 -34.97 6.30
N CYS A 355 12.13 -34.81 6.42
CA CYS A 355 13.09 -35.00 5.36
C CYS A 355 14.14 -36.04 5.77
N TYR A 356 14.42 -37.03 4.93
CA TYR A 356 15.45 -38.05 5.13
C TYR A 356 16.62 -37.81 4.18
N ILE A 357 17.83 -37.62 4.74
CA ILE A 357 19.07 -37.49 3.96
C ILE A 357 19.83 -38.82 4.03
N LYS A 358 20.27 -39.37 2.84
CA LYS A 358 20.92 -40.65 2.67
C LYS A 358 22.34 -40.53 2.15
#